data_837462a4787fb8fc4bb8173452b9efdf
#
_entry.id   837462a4787fb8fc4bb8173452b9efdf
#
_cell.length_a   1.000
_cell.length_b   1.000
_cell.length_c   1.000
_cell.angle_alpha   90.00
_cell.angle_beta   90.00
_cell.angle_gamma   90.00
#
_symmetry.space_group_name_H-M   'P 1'
#
loop_
_entity.id
_entity.type
_entity.pdbx_description
1 polymer ?
#
loop_
_entity_poly.entity_id
_entity_poly.type
_entity_poly.pdbx_seq_one_letter_code
_entity_poly.pdbx_strand_id
1 'polypeptide(L)'
;GVCQVSTTLYNAVVRANLEIVERQHHSMPVSYVPLGQDAAIAGDWKDFKFKNNSDYPIYIEMYIENNQIIANLYSNKELKQEISLETEIILTISPKTIYQRDSSKDITYKKVEREGKSGYQVHVYKVLYKNGKVIQRELLHKDYYQPVDKLMVVGTKGETIERILE
;
A
#
# COMPACT_ATOMS: atom_id res chain seq x y z
N GLY A 1 13.84 2.24 -1.33
CA GLY A 1 13.91 3.65 -1.01
C GLY A 1 13.36 3.95 0.38
N VAL A 2 13.18 5.24 0.69
CA VAL A 2 12.73 5.72 2.01
C VAL A 2 11.42 5.05 2.45
N CYS A 3 10.43 4.93 1.58
CA CYS A 3 9.15 4.28 1.91
C CYS A 3 9.27 2.78 2.23
N GLN A 4 10.26 2.08 1.68
CA GLN A 4 10.52 0.69 2.05
C GLN A 4 11.09 0.60 3.46
N VAL A 5 11.96 1.54 3.84
CA VAL A 5 12.51 1.64 5.21
C VAL A 5 11.39 1.93 6.21
N SER A 6 10.58 2.97 5.97
CA SER A 6 9.46 3.33 6.85
C SER A 6 8.42 2.22 6.96
N THR A 7 8.10 1.54 5.86
CA THR A 7 7.17 0.41 5.84
C THR A 7 7.71 -0.77 6.68
N THR A 8 8.99 -1.10 6.55
CA THR A 8 9.60 -2.19 7.33
C THR A 8 9.60 -1.85 8.82
N LEU A 9 9.96 -0.62 9.18
CA LEU A 9 9.92 -0.14 10.56
C LEU A 9 8.49 -0.14 11.12
N TYR A 10 7.50 0.37 10.35
CA TYR A 10 6.09 0.35 10.74
C TYR A 10 5.61 -1.05 11.11
N ASN A 11 5.93 -2.04 10.28
CA ASN A 11 5.56 -3.43 10.53
C ASN A 11 6.22 -4.00 11.80
N ALA A 12 7.46 -3.64 12.07
CA ALA A 12 8.15 -4.04 13.31
C ALA A 12 7.54 -3.37 14.55
N VAL A 13 7.23 -2.07 14.45
CA VAL A 13 6.63 -1.27 15.53
C VAL A 13 5.23 -1.79 15.91
N VAL A 14 4.38 -2.13 14.92
CA VAL A 14 3.06 -2.71 15.20
C VAL A 14 3.19 -4.07 15.88
N ARG A 15 4.13 -4.93 15.42
CA ARG A 15 4.38 -6.25 16.02
C ARG A 15 4.98 -6.17 17.42
N ALA A 16 5.65 -5.05 17.74
CA ALA A 16 6.12 -4.75 19.09
C ALA A 16 5.03 -4.13 19.98
N ASN A 17 3.82 -3.97 19.48
CA ASN A 17 2.66 -3.36 20.16
C ASN A 17 2.92 -1.93 20.65
N LEU A 18 3.75 -1.17 19.94
CA LEU A 18 3.98 0.23 20.22
C LEU A 18 2.88 1.12 19.62
N GLU A 19 2.68 2.28 20.20
CA GLU A 19 1.66 3.25 19.78
C GLU A 19 2.04 3.89 18.44
N ILE A 20 1.17 3.77 17.43
CA ILE A 20 1.31 4.49 16.16
C ILE A 20 0.69 5.87 16.33
N VAL A 21 1.49 6.92 16.20
CA VAL A 21 1.05 8.32 16.32
C VAL A 21 0.62 8.87 14.96
N GLU A 22 1.38 8.56 13.90
CA GLU A 22 1.09 9.00 12.55
C GLU A 22 1.53 7.94 11.55
N ARG A 23 0.67 7.60 10.62
CA ARG A 23 0.97 6.71 9.49
C ARG A 23 0.04 7.03 8.34
N GLN A 24 0.58 7.13 7.14
CA GLN A 24 -0.19 7.25 5.91
C GLN A 24 0.25 6.19 4.90
N HIS A 25 -0.72 5.68 4.11
CA HIS A 25 -0.45 4.73 3.04
C HIS A 25 -0.13 5.43 1.71
N HIS A 26 0.38 4.68 0.74
CA HIS A 26 0.52 5.16 -0.63
C HIS A 26 -0.85 5.33 -1.29
N SER A 27 -0.93 6.22 -2.28
CA SER A 27 -2.18 6.43 -3.05
C SER A 27 -2.55 5.20 -3.89
N MET A 28 -1.55 4.41 -4.30
CA MET A 28 -1.67 3.18 -5.08
C MET A 28 -0.98 2.03 -4.37
N PRO A 29 -1.40 0.78 -4.62
CA PRO A 29 -0.74 -0.38 -4.04
C PRO A 29 0.75 -0.44 -4.38
N VAL A 30 1.57 -0.79 -3.40
CA VAL A 30 2.99 -1.12 -3.59
C VAL A 30 3.16 -2.64 -3.61
N SER A 31 4.23 -3.13 -4.26
CA SER A 31 4.43 -4.57 -4.48
C SER A 31 5.24 -5.28 -3.40
N TYR A 32 5.88 -4.54 -2.50
CA TYR A 32 6.85 -5.08 -1.53
C TYR A 32 6.26 -5.39 -0.16
N VAL A 33 4.96 -5.14 0.04
CA VAL A 33 4.24 -5.42 1.29
C VAL A 33 2.77 -5.70 0.98
N PRO A 34 2.04 -6.48 1.80
CA PRO A 34 0.61 -6.66 1.64
C PRO A 34 -0.16 -5.33 1.72
N LEU A 35 -1.33 -5.29 1.05
CA LEU A 35 -2.21 -4.11 1.07
C LEU A 35 -2.50 -3.67 2.52
N GLY A 36 -2.42 -2.36 2.76
CA GLY A 36 -2.68 -1.78 4.07
C GLY A 36 -1.53 -1.89 5.07
N GLN A 37 -0.42 -2.52 4.72
CA GLN A 37 0.73 -2.67 5.62
C GLN A 37 1.91 -1.78 5.24
N ASP A 38 1.71 -0.84 4.33
CA ASP A 38 2.70 0.15 3.93
C ASP A 38 2.65 1.41 4.81
N ALA A 39 3.77 2.10 4.90
CA ALA A 39 3.89 3.43 5.49
C ALA A 39 4.68 4.32 4.54
N ALA A 40 3.99 5.31 3.95
CA ALA A 40 4.55 6.22 2.97
C ALA A 40 5.20 7.44 3.64
N ILE A 41 6.33 7.88 3.10
CA ILE A 41 6.99 9.13 3.45
C ILE A 41 7.02 10.01 2.20
N ALA A 42 6.57 11.27 2.32
CA ALA A 42 6.55 12.22 1.21
C ALA A 42 6.64 13.67 1.70
N GLY A 43 7.87 14.20 1.74
CA GLY A 43 8.12 15.56 2.22
C GLY A 43 7.48 15.83 3.59
N ASP A 44 6.75 16.96 3.68
CA ASP A 44 6.01 17.33 4.90
C ASP A 44 4.55 16.79 4.91
N TRP A 45 4.15 16.01 3.88
CA TRP A 45 2.76 15.59 3.68
C TRP A 45 2.45 14.23 4.26
N LYS A 46 3.44 13.33 4.30
CA LYS A 46 3.30 11.97 4.80
C LYS A 46 4.50 11.63 5.65
N ASP A 47 4.23 11.27 6.90
CA ASP A 47 5.24 10.88 7.85
C ASP A 47 4.85 9.60 8.60
N PHE A 48 5.81 8.97 9.24
CA PHE A 48 5.60 7.85 10.13
C PHE A 48 6.16 8.18 11.51
N LYS A 49 5.28 8.25 12.49
CA LYS A 49 5.61 8.53 13.89
C LYS A 49 5.02 7.47 14.79
N PHE A 50 5.79 7.05 15.75
CA PHE A 50 5.33 6.14 16.79
C PHE A 50 5.90 6.57 18.15
N LYS A 51 5.30 6.04 19.21
CA LYS A 51 5.69 6.33 20.58
C LYS A 51 6.02 5.04 21.30
N ASN A 52 7.11 5.06 22.05
CA ASN A 52 7.37 4.03 23.05
C ASN A 52 6.45 4.28 24.25
N ASN A 53 5.35 3.53 24.28
CA ASN A 53 4.35 3.57 25.36
C ASN A 53 4.62 2.50 26.44
N SER A 54 5.81 1.89 26.43
CA SER A 54 6.25 0.94 27.47
C SER A 54 7.12 1.61 28.52
N ASP A 55 7.33 0.91 29.63
CA ASP A 55 8.23 1.36 30.72
C ASP A 55 9.71 1.04 30.47
N TYR A 56 10.03 0.43 29.31
CA TYR A 56 11.37 -0.02 28.98
C TYR A 56 11.93 0.70 27.74
N PRO A 57 13.25 0.91 27.67
CA PRO A 57 13.86 1.45 26.46
C PRO A 57 13.73 0.46 25.28
N ILE A 58 13.60 0.99 24.07
CA ILE A 58 13.56 0.23 22.82
C ILE A 58 14.84 0.52 22.05
N TYR A 59 15.58 -0.53 21.68
CA TYR A 59 16.69 -0.44 20.75
C TYR A 59 16.22 -0.83 19.36
N ILE A 60 16.48 0.02 18.36
CA ILE A 60 16.09 -0.20 16.97
C ILE A 60 17.34 -0.49 16.16
N GLU A 61 17.35 -1.64 15.50
CA GLU A 61 18.39 -2.02 14.56
C GLU A 61 17.77 -2.17 13.17
N MET A 62 18.36 -1.50 12.17
CA MET A 62 17.94 -1.64 10.78
C MET A 62 19.14 -1.85 9.88
N TYR A 63 19.05 -2.83 8.98
CA TYR A 63 20.12 -3.14 8.04
C TYR A 63 19.55 -3.78 6.75
N ILE A 64 20.42 -3.94 5.77
CA ILE A 64 20.09 -4.62 4.51
C ILE A 64 20.86 -5.94 4.46
N GLU A 65 20.15 -7.03 4.23
CA GLU A 65 20.72 -8.35 4.03
C GLU A 65 20.00 -9.05 2.87
N ASN A 66 20.75 -9.64 1.95
CA ASN A 66 20.20 -10.36 0.79
C ASN A 66 19.14 -9.54 0.02
N ASN A 67 19.41 -8.25 -0.20
CA ASN A 67 18.51 -7.30 -0.87
C ASN A 67 17.16 -7.10 -0.16
N GLN A 68 17.08 -7.40 1.13
CA GLN A 68 15.93 -7.17 1.99
C GLN A 68 16.28 -6.16 3.09
N ILE A 69 15.32 -5.31 3.44
CA ILE A 69 15.42 -4.42 4.61
C ILE A 69 14.90 -5.18 5.81
N ILE A 70 15.70 -5.21 6.87
CA ILE A 70 15.39 -5.87 8.13
C ILE A 70 15.30 -4.81 9.21
N ALA A 71 14.27 -4.90 10.04
CA ALA A 71 14.08 -4.06 11.21
C ALA A 71 13.87 -4.96 12.44
N ASN A 72 14.73 -4.85 13.42
CA ASN A 72 14.64 -5.52 14.70
C ASN A 72 14.42 -4.51 15.82
N LEU A 73 13.47 -4.80 16.69
CA LEU A 73 13.24 -4.03 17.90
C LEU A 73 13.56 -4.91 19.10
N TYR A 74 14.45 -4.42 19.96
CA TYR A 74 14.89 -5.12 21.16
C TYR A 74 14.47 -4.35 22.41
N SER A 75 13.98 -5.07 23.41
CA SER A 75 13.57 -4.51 24.69
C SER A 75 13.53 -5.60 25.78
N ASN A 76 12.84 -5.32 26.89
CA ASN A 76 12.60 -6.29 27.93
C ASN A 76 11.71 -7.44 27.43
N LYS A 77 12.06 -8.68 27.80
CA LYS A 77 11.31 -9.89 27.44
C LYS A 77 9.83 -9.86 27.87
N GLU A 78 9.49 -9.09 28.90
CA GLU A 78 8.11 -8.92 29.38
C GLU A 78 7.20 -8.25 28.35
N LEU A 79 7.78 -7.47 27.41
CA LEU A 79 7.04 -6.84 26.31
C LEU A 79 6.80 -7.77 25.14
N LYS A 80 7.39 -8.97 25.15
CA LYS A 80 7.28 -9.89 24.00
C LYS A 80 5.86 -10.42 23.88
N GLN A 81 5.25 -10.12 22.74
CA GLN A 81 3.92 -10.59 22.34
C GLN A 81 3.99 -11.19 20.95
N GLU A 82 3.07 -12.11 20.65
CA GLU A 82 2.92 -12.66 19.32
C GLU A 82 1.80 -11.90 18.61
N ILE A 83 2.18 -11.00 17.71
CA ILE A 83 1.29 -10.13 16.96
C ILE A 83 1.49 -10.33 15.47
N SER A 84 0.40 -10.47 14.74
CA SER A 84 0.37 -10.40 13.27
C SER A 84 -0.50 -9.24 12.79
N LEU A 85 -0.26 -8.86 11.52
CA LEU A 85 -1.12 -7.96 10.77
C LEU A 85 -1.94 -8.79 9.77
N GLU A 86 -3.24 -8.57 9.77
CA GLU A 86 -4.17 -9.19 8.83
C GLU A 86 -4.82 -8.13 7.97
N THR A 87 -4.84 -8.34 6.66
CA THR A 87 -5.53 -7.47 5.70
C THR A 87 -6.78 -8.16 5.18
N GLU A 88 -7.91 -7.49 5.30
CA GLU A 88 -9.19 -7.89 4.72
C GLU A 88 -9.52 -6.95 3.54
N ILE A 89 -9.66 -7.52 2.34
CA ILE A 89 -10.08 -6.76 1.16
C ILE A 89 -11.61 -6.64 1.19
N ILE A 90 -12.07 -5.41 1.38
CA ILE A 90 -13.51 -5.10 1.45
C ILE A 90 -14.09 -4.88 0.07
N LEU A 91 -13.32 -4.23 -0.81
CA LEU A 91 -13.75 -3.92 -2.17
C LEU A 91 -12.55 -3.91 -3.12
N THR A 92 -12.72 -4.54 -4.28
CA THR A 92 -11.81 -4.40 -5.42
C THR A 92 -12.47 -3.51 -6.47
N ILE A 93 -11.75 -2.47 -6.91
CA ILE A 93 -12.25 -1.47 -7.85
C ILE A 93 -11.55 -1.70 -9.18
N SER A 94 -12.30 -2.11 -10.20
CA SER A 94 -11.76 -2.34 -11.53
C SER A 94 -11.36 -1.03 -12.21
N PRO A 95 -10.22 -1.00 -12.93
CA PRO A 95 -9.85 0.16 -13.73
C PRO A 95 -10.80 0.32 -14.92
N LYS A 96 -11.03 1.55 -15.34
CA LYS A 96 -11.72 1.88 -16.59
C LYS A 96 -10.72 1.90 -17.74
N THR A 97 -11.22 1.85 -18.98
CA THR A 97 -10.43 2.13 -20.18
C THR A 97 -10.73 3.54 -20.67
N ILE A 98 -9.69 4.36 -20.75
CA ILE A 98 -9.73 5.70 -21.33
C ILE A 98 -9.18 5.61 -22.74
N TYR A 99 -9.89 6.12 -23.72
CA TYR A 99 -9.46 6.17 -25.11
C TYR A 99 -8.94 7.57 -25.44
N GLN A 100 -7.68 7.65 -25.83
CA GLN A 100 -7.06 8.87 -26.36
C GLN A 100 -7.04 8.78 -27.89
N ARG A 101 -7.63 9.76 -28.55
CA ARG A 101 -7.70 9.83 -30.00
C ARG A 101 -6.44 10.46 -30.57
N ASP A 102 -5.91 9.88 -31.66
CA ASP A 102 -4.76 10.38 -32.41
C ASP A 102 -5.13 10.49 -33.91
N SER A 103 -5.35 11.72 -34.34
CA SER A 103 -5.73 12.01 -35.75
C SER A 103 -4.59 11.83 -36.75
N SER A 104 -3.36 11.63 -36.29
CA SER A 104 -2.22 11.32 -37.15
C SER A 104 -2.14 9.83 -37.54
N LYS A 105 -2.86 8.97 -36.80
CA LYS A 105 -2.85 7.52 -36.95
C LYS A 105 -4.07 7.01 -37.68
N ASP A 106 -3.86 5.96 -38.49
CA ASP A 106 -4.95 5.24 -39.18
C ASP A 106 -5.97 4.68 -38.19
N ILE A 107 -7.24 4.55 -38.64
CA ILE A 107 -8.34 4.05 -37.81
C ILE A 107 -8.15 2.63 -37.28
N THR A 108 -7.27 1.85 -37.90
CA THR A 108 -6.89 0.51 -37.41
C THR A 108 -5.88 0.52 -36.29
N TYR A 109 -5.25 1.70 -36.03
CA TYR A 109 -4.23 1.82 -34.99
C TYR A 109 -4.85 1.75 -33.60
N LYS A 110 -4.32 0.81 -32.81
CA LYS A 110 -4.63 0.68 -31.37
C LYS A 110 -3.35 0.35 -30.62
N LYS A 111 -3.06 1.12 -29.58
CA LYS A 111 -1.91 0.90 -28.73
C LYS A 111 -2.29 1.10 -27.26
N VAL A 112 -1.93 0.16 -26.41
CA VAL A 112 -2.01 0.36 -24.97
C VAL A 112 -0.81 1.21 -24.54
N GLU A 113 -1.08 2.42 -24.09
CA GLU A 113 -0.05 3.34 -23.60
C GLU A 113 0.24 3.12 -22.12
N ARG A 114 -0.79 2.76 -21.35
CA ARG A 114 -0.69 2.43 -19.93
C ARG A 114 -1.70 1.34 -19.58
N GLU A 115 -1.23 0.26 -18.94
CA GLU A 115 -2.12 -0.77 -18.40
C GLU A 115 -2.88 -0.27 -17.16
N GLY A 116 -4.12 -0.72 -17.03
CA GLY A 116 -4.92 -0.47 -15.85
C GLY A 116 -4.46 -1.28 -14.65
N LYS A 117 -4.66 -0.73 -13.46
CA LYS A 117 -4.44 -1.43 -12.19
C LYS A 117 -5.66 -1.27 -11.31
N SER A 118 -6.06 -2.35 -10.64
CA SER A 118 -7.17 -2.32 -9.69
C SER A 118 -6.86 -1.44 -8.49
N GLY A 119 -7.87 -0.75 -8.00
CA GLY A 119 -7.89 -0.12 -6.69
C GLY A 119 -8.49 -1.04 -5.64
N TYR A 120 -8.33 -0.69 -4.37
CA TYR A 120 -8.78 -1.52 -3.26
C TYR A 120 -9.27 -0.66 -2.08
N GLN A 121 -10.27 -1.16 -1.40
CA GLN A 121 -10.60 -0.73 -0.05
C GLN A 121 -10.29 -1.88 0.89
N VAL A 122 -9.48 -1.62 1.91
CA VAL A 122 -9.02 -2.66 2.83
C VAL A 122 -9.19 -2.24 4.28
N HIS A 123 -9.43 -3.22 5.14
CA HIS A 123 -9.34 -3.10 6.58
C HIS A 123 -8.10 -3.86 7.06
N VAL A 124 -7.34 -3.28 7.96
CA VAL A 124 -6.14 -3.90 8.54
C VAL A 124 -6.34 -4.08 10.02
N TYR A 125 -6.09 -5.30 10.48
CA TYR A 125 -6.24 -5.70 11.87
C TYR A 125 -4.91 -6.08 12.49
N LYS A 126 -4.74 -5.69 13.73
CA LYS A 126 -3.71 -6.24 14.62
C LYS A 126 -4.31 -7.43 15.35
N VAL A 127 -3.66 -8.58 15.25
CA VAL A 127 -4.11 -9.83 15.86
C VAL A 127 -3.09 -10.28 16.89
N LEU A 128 -3.54 -10.42 18.12
CA LEU A 128 -2.73 -10.88 19.25
C LEU A 128 -3.02 -12.36 19.47
N TYR A 129 -1.96 -13.16 19.55
CA TYR A 129 -2.00 -14.59 19.83
C TYR A 129 -1.43 -14.90 21.21
N LYS A 130 -1.96 -15.95 21.82
CA LYS A 130 -1.38 -16.60 23.00
C LYS A 130 -1.48 -18.11 22.82
N ASN A 131 -0.35 -18.81 22.89
CA ASN A 131 -0.28 -20.27 22.69
C ASN A 131 -0.95 -20.71 21.36
N GLY A 132 -0.71 -19.97 20.27
CA GLY A 132 -1.27 -20.24 18.94
C GLY A 132 -2.76 -19.92 18.77
N LYS A 133 -3.42 -19.36 19.79
CA LYS A 133 -4.83 -18.97 19.72
C LYS A 133 -4.97 -17.46 19.67
N VAL A 134 -5.88 -16.97 18.83
CA VAL A 134 -6.27 -15.56 18.79
C VAL A 134 -6.97 -15.18 20.08
N ILE A 135 -6.44 -14.19 20.78
CA ILE A 135 -7.03 -13.63 22.01
C ILE A 135 -7.61 -12.24 21.81
N GLN A 136 -7.13 -11.51 20.79
CA GLN A 136 -7.63 -10.19 20.44
C GLN A 136 -7.43 -9.91 18.95
N ARG A 137 -8.43 -9.30 18.33
CA ARG A 137 -8.38 -8.78 16.96
C ARG A 137 -8.90 -7.36 16.96
N GLU A 138 -8.04 -6.41 16.62
CA GLU A 138 -8.30 -4.98 16.69
C GLU A 138 -8.16 -4.35 15.30
N LEU A 139 -9.16 -3.57 14.87
CA LEU A 139 -9.07 -2.79 13.64
C LEU A 139 -8.08 -1.63 13.85
N LEU A 140 -6.97 -1.65 13.10
CA LEU A 140 -5.97 -0.58 13.13
C LEU A 140 -6.40 0.61 12.27
N HIS A 141 -6.73 0.35 11.01
CA HIS A 141 -7.10 1.39 10.05
C HIS A 141 -7.81 0.81 8.83
N LYS A 142 -8.35 1.72 8.02
CA LYS A 142 -8.99 1.45 6.73
C LYS A 142 -8.27 2.26 5.68
N ASP A 143 -7.78 1.60 4.64
CA ASP A 143 -7.06 2.25 3.55
C ASP A 143 -7.83 2.14 2.24
N TYR A 144 -7.68 3.18 1.42
CA TYR A 144 -8.23 3.25 0.09
C TYR A 144 -7.13 3.49 -0.94
N TYR A 145 -6.92 2.51 -1.82
CA TYR A 145 -5.99 2.61 -2.95
C TYR A 145 -6.75 2.90 -4.21
N GLN A 146 -6.39 3.98 -4.90
CA GLN A 146 -7.05 4.39 -6.13
C GLN A 146 -6.72 3.42 -7.28
N PRO A 147 -7.71 3.07 -8.15
CA PRO A 147 -7.42 2.38 -9.39
C PRO A 147 -6.65 3.30 -10.34
N VAL A 148 -5.87 2.68 -11.22
CA VAL A 148 -5.22 3.38 -12.35
C VAL A 148 -5.92 2.94 -13.62
N ASP A 149 -6.54 3.87 -14.32
CA ASP A 149 -7.25 3.56 -15.54
C ASP A 149 -6.30 3.17 -16.68
N LYS A 150 -6.71 2.21 -17.49
CA LYS A 150 -6.03 1.82 -18.72
C LYS A 150 -6.12 2.95 -19.73
N LEU A 151 -5.00 3.34 -20.33
CA LEU A 151 -4.96 4.32 -21.41
C LEU A 151 -4.68 3.61 -22.75
N MET A 152 -5.61 3.73 -23.67
CA MET A 152 -5.53 3.18 -25.02
C MET A 152 -5.53 4.31 -26.04
N VAL A 153 -4.49 4.40 -26.86
CA VAL A 153 -4.42 5.32 -27.99
C VAL A 153 -5.05 4.66 -29.19
N VAL A 154 -6.02 5.34 -29.83
CA VAL A 154 -6.73 4.89 -31.04
C VAL A 154 -6.57 5.91 -32.16
N GLY A 155 -6.28 5.42 -33.36
CA GLY A 155 -6.14 6.25 -34.53
C GLY A 155 -7.53 6.73 -35.03
N THR A 156 -7.58 7.97 -35.52
CA THR A 156 -8.81 8.58 -36.03
C THR A 156 -8.59 9.31 -37.38
N LYS A 157 -7.48 9.01 -38.07
CA LYS A 157 -7.18 9.64 -39.36
C LYS A 157 -8.26 9.23 -40.39
N GLY A 158 -8.95 10.21 -40.96
CA GLY A 158 -9.99 9.99 -41.94
C GLY A 158 -11.37 9.75 -41.34
N GLU A 159 -11.56 9.86 -40.01
CA GLU A 159 -12.92 9.94 -39.46
C GLU A 159 -13.55 11.28 -39.81
N THR A 160 -14.67 11.23 -40.51
CA THR A 160 -15.56 12.39 -40.73
C THR A 160 -16.61 12.44 -39.63
N ILE A 161 -17.09 13.64 -39.29
CA ILE A 161 -18.10 13.87 -38.22
C ILE A 161 -19.38 13.02 -38.40
N GLU A 162 -19.71 12.65 -39.62
CA GLU A 162 -20.88 11.84 -39.96
C GLU A 162 -20.82 10.39 -39.42
N ARG A 163 -19.59 9.82 -39.23
CA ARG A 163 -19.42 8.47 -38.68
C ARG A 163 -19.46 8.40 -37.15
N ILE A 164 -19.53 9.53 -36.49
CA ILE A 164 -19.55 9.60 -35.01
C ILE A 164 -20.99 9.54 -34.48
N LEU A 165 -21.98 9.73 -35.36
CA LEU A 165 -23.41 9.78 -35.00
C LEU A 165 -24.18 8.49 -35.35
N GLU A 166 -23.55 7.48 -35.91
CA GLU A 166 -24.07 6.12 -36.08
C GLU A 166 -23.56 5.20 -34.95
#